data_c7d242e2bf2affabc9d61c337c14bfd3
#
_entry.id   c7d242e2bf2affabc9d61c337c14bfd3
#
_cell.length_a   1.000
_cell.length_b   1.000
_cell.length_c   1.000
_cell.angle_alpha   90.00
_cell.angle_beta   90.00
_cell.angle_gamma   90.00
#
_symmetry.space_group_name_H-M   'P 1'
#
loop_
_entity.id
_entity.type
_entity.pdbx_description
1 polymer ?
#
loop_
_entity_poly.entity_id
_entity_poly.type
_entity_poly.pdbx_seq_one_letter_code
_entity_poly.pdbx_strand_id
1 'polypeptide(L)'
;MYKHFFKRLIDFTIALIALLCLSPILLVVTIWLHFANKGAGAFFTQERPGKDAKVFRVIKFKTMTDERDAEGKLLPDAQRLTKVGKIVRSTSLDELPQLFNVLKGDMALIGPRPLLVKYLPLYTPTQMRRHEVRPGITGWAQVNGRNAITHTKKFEYDVWYVDHLSFALDIKILWMTIYNVIHRKDISTEGQ
;
A
#
# COMPACT_ATOMS: atom_id res chain seq x y z
N MET A 1 1.08 6.13 -25.19
CA MET A 1 -0.35 6.44 -24.98
C MET A 1 -0.88 5.81 -23.70
N TYR A 2 -0.66 4.50 -23.44
CA TYR A 2 -1.13 3.83 -22.20
C TYR A 2 -0.60 4.50 -20.91
N LYS A 3 0.73 4.64 -20.75
CA LYS A 3 1.42 5.22 -19.56
C LYS A 3 0.87 6.60 -19.15
N HIS A 4 0.47 7.44 -20.09
CA HIS A 4 0.14 8.84 -19.82
C HIS A 4 -1.35 9.12 -19.67
N PHE A 5 -2.23 8.36 -20.32
CA PHE A 5 -3.67 8.62 -20.34
C PHE A 5 -4.48 7.40 -19.90
N PHE A 6 -4.45 6.31 -20.66
CA PHE A 6 -5.35 5.18 -20.41
C PHE A 6 -5.15 4.52 -19.04
N LYS A 7 -3.89 4.41 -18.58
CA LYS A 7 -3.63 3.86 -17.26
C LYS A 7 -4.35 4.66 -16.17
N ARG A 8 -4.29 5.98 -16.22
CA ARG A 8 -4.97 6.83 -15.23
C ARG A 8 -6.49 6.66 -15.25
N LEU A 9 -7.08 6.60 -16.44
CA LEU A 9 -8.52 6.41 -16.61
C LEU A 9 -8.97 5.05 -16.05
N ILE A 10 -8.23 3.99 -16.37
CA ILE A 10 -8.49 2.63 -15.89
C ILE A 10 -8.34 2.57 -14.36
N ASP A 11 -7.23 3.06 -13.82
CA ASP A 11 -6.99 3.08 -12.37
C ASP A 11 -8.12 3.81 -11.64
N PHE A 12 -8.55 4.97 -12.13
CA PHE A 12 -9.65 5.76 -11.55
C PHE A 12 -10.97 4.98 -11.59
N THR A 13 -11.34 4.45 -12.75
CA THR A 13 -12.61 3.74 -12.95
C THR A 13 -12.70 2.50 -12.06
N ILE A 14 -11.63 1.68 -12.05
CA ILE A 14 -11.58 0.48 -11.20
C ILE A 14 -11.62 0.85 -9.72
N ALA A 15 -10.87 1.88 -9.28
CA ALA A 15 -10.87 2.32 -7.89
C ALA A 15 -12.25 2.85 -7.46
N LEU A 16 -12.95 3.57 -8.34
CA LEU A 16 -14.30 4.07 -8.07
C LEU A 16 -15.30 2.92 -7.89
N ILE A 17 -15.32 1.99 -8.84
CA ILE A 17 -16.18 0.80 -8.76
C ILE A 17 -15.86 -0.01 -7.52
N ALA A 18 -14.57 -0.26 -7.24
CA ALA A 18 -14.15 -1.01 -6.07
C ALA A 18 -14.59 -0.33 -4.76
N LEU A 19 -14.46 1.00 -4.64
CA LEU A 19 -14.92 1.73 -3.46
C LEU A 19 -16.44 1.65 -3.28
N LEU A 20 -17.21 1.77 -4.36
CA LEU A 20 -18.67 1.64 -4.31
C LEU A 20 -19.08 0.22 -3.87
N CYS A 21 -18.49 -0.82 -4.48
CA CYS A 21 -18.79 -2.22 -4.13
C CYS A 21 -18.32 -2.59 -2.71
N LEU A 22 -17.16 -2.09 -2.27
CA LEU A 22 -16.57 -2.42 -0.98
C LEU A 22 -17.02 -1.47 0.15
N SER A 23 -17.81 -0.43 -0.17
CA SER A 23 -18.26 0.55 0.83
C SER A 23 -18.93 -0.05 2.07
N PRO A 24 -19.78 -1.11 2.00
CA PRO A 24 -20.34 -1.74 3.19
C PRO A 24 -19.26 -2.39 4.06
N ILE A 25 -18.28 -3.06 3.43
CA ILE A 25 -17.16 -3.68 4.13
C ILE A 25 -16.29 -2.64 4.79
N LEU A 26 -15.96 -1.55 4.08
CA LEU A 26 -15.18 -0.43 4.61
C LEU A 26 -15.88 0.20 5.83
N LEU A 27 -17.20 0.36 5.79
CA LEU A 27 -17.97 0.88 6.91
C LEU A 27 -17.90 -0.04 8.11
N VAL A 28 -18.15 -1.35 7.94
CA VAL A 28 -18.06 -2.35 9.02
C VAL A 28 -16.68 -2.38 9.65
N VAL A 29 -15.62 -2.41 8.83
CA VAL A 29 -14.22 -2.40 9.32
C VAL A 29 -13.91 -1.10 10.05
N THR A 30 -14.41 0.04 9.56
CA THR A 30 -14.22 1.35 10.22
C THR A 30 -14.82 1.35 11.62
N ILE A 31 -16.08 0.90 11.75
CA ILE A 31 -16.78 0.82 13.03
C ILE A 31 -16.05 -0.18 13.96
N TRP A 32 -15.70 -1.34 13.46
CA TRP A 32 -15.01 -2.37 14.24
C TRP A 32 -13.66 -1.89 14.80
N LEU A 33 -12.84 -1.25 13.95
CA LEU A 33 -11.55 -0.69 14.37
C LEU A 33 -11.71 0.53 15.30
N HIS A 34 -12.74 1.36 15.11
CA HIS A 34 -13.01 2.48 16.00
C HIS A 34 -13.12 2.02 17.46
N PHE A 35 -13.90 0.96 17.70
CA PHE A 35 -14.04 0.40 19.05
C PHE A 35 -12.80 -0.39 19.50
N ALA A 36 -12.21 -1.22 18.61
CA ALA A 36 -11.07 -2.06 18.97
C ALA A 36 -9.80 -1.26 19.33
N ASN A 37 -9.63 -0.08 18.74
CA ASN A 37 -8.44 0.76 18.94
C ASN A 37 -8.52 1.67 20.18
N LYS A 38 -9.51 1.52 21.03
CA LYS A 38 -9.61 2.24 22.32
C LYS A 38 -9.48 3.77 22.17
N GLY A 39 -10.16 4.35 21.18
CA GLY A 39 -10.14 5.80 20.92
C GLY A 39 -9.01 6.31 20.01
N ALA A 40 -8.08 5.45 19.57
CA ALA A 40 -7.02 5.83 18.64
C ALA A 40 -7.51 6.08 17.20
N GLY A 41 -8.81 5.89 16.94
CA GLY A 41 -9.45 6.06 15.63
C GLY A 41 -9.27 4.83 14.71
N ALA A 42 -9.94 4.89 13.56
CA ALA A 42 -9.95 3.78 12.58
C ALA A 42 -8.97 3.99 11.41
N PHE A 43 -8.49 5.22 11.20
CA PHE A 43 -7.63 5.55 10.07
C PHE A 43 -6.24 6.00 10.52
N PHE A 44 -5.27 5.69 9.69
CA PHE A 44 -3.88 6.08 9.83
C PHE A 44 -3.39 6.72 8.54
N THR A 45 -2.64 7.78 8.64
CA THR A 45 -2.01 8.42 7.49
C THR A 45 -0.52 8.51 7.69
N GLN A 46 0.24 8.33 6.60
CA GLN A 46 1.71 8.41 6.62
C GLN A 46 2.22 9.05 5.34
N GLU A 47 3.20 9.93 5.48
CA GLU A 47 3.86 10.56 4.36
C GLU A 47 4.72 9.57 3.58
N ARG A 48 4.57 9.58 2.27
CA ARG A 48 5.28 8.72 1.32
C ARG A 48 5.63 9.51 0.05
N PRO A 49 6.76 9.20 -0.60
CA PRO A 49 7.08 9.77 -1.89
C PRO A 49 6.21 9.13 -2.98
N GLY A 50 5.62 9.97 -3.79
CA GLY A 50 4.82 9.62 -4.97
C GLY A 50 5.58 9.80 -6.27
N LYS A 51 4.83 10.07 -7.35
CA LYS A 51 5.42 10.40 -8.65
C LYS A 51 6.26 11.67 -8.54
N ASP A 52 7.40 11.68 -9.24
CA ASP A 52 8.40 12.77 -9.25
C ASP A 52 8.88 13.10 -7.81
N ALA A 53 8.90 12.09 -6.92
CA ALA A 53 9.25 12.19 -5.50
C ALA A 53 8.38 13.16 -4.68
N LYS A 54 7.26 13.65 -5.22
CA LYS A 54 6.33 14.53 -4.50
C LYS A 54 5.69 13.77 -3.33
N VAL A 55 5.81 14.33 -2.13
CA VAL A 55 5.28 13.70 -0.92
C VAL A 55 3.76 13.80 -0.90
N PHE A 56 3.10 12.69 -0.57
CA PHE A 56 1.66 12.61 -0.35
C PHE A 56 1.36 11.79 0.92
N ARG A 57 0.13 11.79 1.38
CA ARG A 57 -0.29 11.00 2.55
C ARG A 57 -1.05 9.75 2.12
N VAL A 58 -0.45 8.59 2.34
CA VAL A 58 -1.12 7.29 2.21
C VAL A 58 -2.17 7.15 3.31
N ILE A 59 -3.36 6.68 2.95
CA ILE A 59 -4.46 6.40 3.88
C ILE A 59 -4.57 4.90 4.07
N LYS A 60 -4.56 4.44 5.34
CA LYS A 60 -4.75 3.04 5.71
C LYS A 60 -5.72 2.91 6.88
N PHE A 61 -6.25 1.72 7.10
CA PHE A 61 -6.86 1.43 8.39
C PHE A 61 -5.81 1.33 9.49
N LYS A 62 -6.12 1.93 10.64
CA LYS A 62 -5.31 1.86 11.85
C LYS A 62 -5.63 0.57 12.60
N THR A 63 -4.65 -0.29 12.75
CA THR A 63 -4.80 -1.63 13.31
C THR A 63 -4.23 -1.76 14.72
N MET A 64 -3.76 -0.62 15.27
CA MET A 64 -3.06 -0.54 16.55
C MET A 64 -3.66 0.56 17.44
N THR A 65 -3.53 0.40 18.75
CA THR A 65 -3.81 1.45 19.74
C THR A 65 -2.71 2.52 19.76
N ASP A 66 -2.95 3.63 20.47
CA ASP A 66 -1.94 4.65 20.78
C ASP A 66 -1.45 4.54 22.24
N GLU A 67 -1.49 3.33 22.81
CA GLU A 67 -1.03 3.08 24.18
C GLU A 67 0.45 3.43 24.34
N ARG A 68 0.75 4.06 25.49
CA ARG A 68 2.08 4.57 25.82
C ARG A 68 2.55 3.99 27.14
N ASP A 69 3.88 4.00 27.35
CA ASP A 69 4.52 3.68 28.62
C ASP A 69 4.42 4.86 29.62
N ALA A 70 4.98 4.67 30.79
CA ALA A 70 5.01 5.68 31.86
C ALA A 70 5.76 6.96 31.46
N GLU A 71 6.69 6.86 30.51
CA GLU A 71 7.50 7.94 29.95
C GLU A 71 6.79 8.66 28.78
N GLY A 72 5.58 8.24 28.41
CA GLY A 72 4.80 8.83 27.31
C GLY A 72 5.23 8.39 25.91
N LYS A 73 6.12 7.40 25.78
CA LYS A 73 6.53 6.82 24.51
C LYS A 73 5.55 5.73 24.10
N LEU A 74 5.28 5.61 22.78
CA LEU A 74 4.42 4.53 22.28
C LEU A 74 4.98 3.16 22.66
N LEU A 75 4.11 2.27 23.14
CA LEU A 75 4.45 0.87 23.37
C LEU A 75 4.92 0.19 22.07
N PRO A 76 5.70 -0.90 22.16
CA PRO A 76 6.08 -1.70 21.01
C PRO A 76 4.88 -2.14 20.17
N ASP A 77 5.06 -2.21 18.86
CA ASP A 77 3.98 -2.54 17.91
C ASP A 77 3.24 -3.84 18.24
N ALA A 78 3.95 -4.87 18.71
CA ALA A 78 3.37 -6.14 19.12
C ALA A 78 2.35 -6.01 20.27
N GLN A 79 2.53 -5.04 21.18
CA GLN A 79 1.63 -4.78 22.29
C GLN A 79 0.44 -3.90 21.90
N ARG A 80 0.61 -3.04 20.90
CA ARG A 80 -0.45 -2.14 20.40
C ARG A 80 -1.36 -2.79 19.37
N LEU A 81 -0.89 -3.86 18.69
CA LEU A 81 -1.65 -4.54 17.66
C LEU A 81 -2.87 -5.24 18.26
N THR A 82 -4.06 -4.80 17.91
CA THR A 82 -5.31 -5.37 18.41
C THR A 82 -5.65 -6.70 17.73
N LYS A 83 -6.48 -7.53 18.36
CA LYS A 83 -6.96 -8.79 17.75
C LYS A 83 -7.67 -8.51 16.40
N VAL A 84 -8.51 -7.48 16.37
CA VAL A 84 -9.18 -7.00 15.13
C VAL A 84 -8.16 -6.54 14.12
N GLY A 85 -7.19 -5.73 14.55
CA GLY A 85 -6.10 -5.26 13.72
C GLY A 85 -5.30 -6.38 13.07
N LYS A 86 -5.06 -7.48 13.82
CA LYS A 86 -4.38 -8.67 13.28
C LYS A 86 -5.20 -9.33 12.15
N ILE A 87 -6.51 -9.44 12.29
CA ILE A 87 -7.40 -9.97 11.25
C ILE A 87 -7.36 -9.04 10.01
N VAL A 88 -7.52 -7.73 10.22
CA VAL A 88 -7.53 -6.74 9.14
C VAL A 88 -6.21 -6.73 8.35
N ARG A 89 -5.06 -6.88 9.04
CA ARG A 89 -3.74 -7.01 8.38
C ARG A 89 -3.56 -8.32 7.64
N SER A 90 -3.95 -9.45 8.25
CA SER A 90 -3.77 -10.77 7.63
C SER A 90 -4.61 -10.94 6.36
N THR A 91 -5.67 -10.16 6.21
CA THR A 91 -6.53 -10.12 5.03
C THR A 91 -6.19 -8.97 4.05
N SER A 92 -5.17 -8.17 4.37
CA SER A 92 -4.78 -6.95 3.62
C SER A 92 -5.91 -5.90 3.48
N LEU A 93 -6.96 -6.00 4.28
CA LEU A 93 -8.05 -5.02 4.30
C LEU A 93 -7.57 -3.63 4.76
N ASP A 94 -6.48 -3.59 5.56
CA ASP A 94 -5.87 -2.32 6.01
C ASP A 94 -5.41 -1.41 4.87
N GLU A 95 -5.16 -1.96 3.69
CA GLU A 95 -4.72 -1.20 2.53
C GLU A 95 -5.87 -0.70 1.64
N LEU A 96 -7.12 -1.16 1.84
CA LEU A 96 -8.26 -0.74 1.02
C LEU A 96 -8.50 0.78 0.99
N PRO A 97 -8.30 1.56 2.08
CA PRO A 97 -8.44 3.01 2.02
C PRO A 97 -7.48 3.70 1.05
N GLN A 98 -6.40 3.05 0.61
CA GLN A 98 -5.52 3.58 -0.45
C GLN A 98 -6.24 3.77 -1.79
N LEU A 99 -7.38 3.13 -2.02
CA LEU A 99 -8.23 3.40 -3.18
C LEU A 99 -8.64 4.87 -3.26
N PHE A 100 -8.80 5.57 -2.13
CA PHE A 100 -9.00 7.02 -2.12
C PHE A 100 -7.78 7.77 -2.67
N ASN A 101 -6.55 7.31 -2.38
CA ASN A 101 -5.35 7.90 -2.97
C ASN A 101 -5.29 7.66 -4.49
N VAL A 102 -5.81 6.51 -4.96
CA VAL A 102 -5.91 6.25 -6.40
C VAL A 102 -6.91 7.21 -7.04
N LEU A 103 -8.09 7.42 -6.45
CA LEU A 103 -9.07 8.39 -6.96
C LEU A 103 -8.51 9.81 -7.01
N LYS A 104 -7.80 10.25 -5.97
CA LYS A 104 -7.13 11.55 -5.93
C LYS A 104 -6.03 11.70 -6.98
N GLY A 105 -5.42 10.60 -7.41
CA GLY A 105 -4.29 10.60 -8.36
C GLY A 105 -2.92 10.60 -7.72
N ASP A 106 -2.85 10.46 -6.41
CA ASP A 106 -1.58 10.29 -5.67
C ASP A 106 -0.96 8.92 -5.98
N MET A 107 -1.80 7.90 -6.17
CA MET A 107 -1.43 6.51 -6.42
C MET A 107 -2.05 5.96 -7.71
N ALA A 108 -1.58 4.80 -8.11
CA ALA A 108 -2.13 3.89 -9.11
C ALA A 108 -2.55 2.58 -8.43
N LEU A 109 -3.34 1.74 -9.10
CA LEU A 109 -3.58 0.38 -8.63
C LEU A 109 -2.27 -0.43 -8.66
N ILE A 110 -1.53 -0.29 -9.76
CA ILE A 110 -0.28 -1.03 -10.02
C ILE A 110 0.86 -0.04 -10.22
N GLY A 111 1.93 -0.24 -9.46
CA GLY A 111 3.14 0.59 -9.49
C GLY A 111 4.13 0.20 -8.39
N PRO A 112 5.30 0.83 -8.32
CA PRO A 112 6.26 0.65 -7.23
C PRO A 112 5.62 0.94 -5.86
N ARG A 113 5.87 0.10 -4.84
CA ARG A 113 5.34 0.34 -3.49
C ARG A 113 5.97 1.60 -2.88
N PRO A 114 5.18 2.57 -2.37
CA PRO A 114 5.74 3.79 -1.80
C PRO A 114 6.42 3.47 -0.45
N LEU A 115 7.72 3.75 -0.34
CA LEU A 115 8.50 3.56 0.88
C LEU A 115 8.50 4.84 1.72
N LEU A 116 9.23 4.86 2.85
CA LEU A 116 9.30 6.02 3.73
C LEU A 116 10.10 7.16 3.07
N VAL A 117 9.70 8.40 3.32
CA VAL A 117 10.39 9.62 2.82
C VAL A 117 11.88 9.62 3.20
N LYS A 118 12.23 9.08 4.38
CA LYS A 118 13.63 9.00 4.85
C LYS A 118 14.57 8.21 3.92
N TYR A 119 14.03 7.40 3.01
CA TYR A 119 14.85 6.65 2.03
C TYR A 119 15.20 7.45 0.77
N LEU A 120 14.52 8.59 0.49
CA LEU A 120 14.78 9.40 -0.71
C LEU A 120 16.27 9.79 -0.87
N PRO A 121 16.97 10.29 0.17
CA PRO A 121 18.38 10.67 0.02
C PRO A 121 19.33 9.48 -0.14
N LEU A 122 18.85 8.25 0.08
CA LEU A 122 19.66 7.04 0.01
C LEU A 122 19.58 6.35 -1.38
N TYR A 123 18.66 6.77 -2.25
CA TYR A 123 18.52 6.17 -3.58
C TYR A 123 19.63 6.59 -4.52
N THR A 124 20.18 5.62 -5.26
CA THR A 124 21.01 5.93 -6.43
C THR A 124 20.16 6.58 -7.54
N PRO A 125 20.78 7.27 -8.50
CA PRO A 125 20.05 7.83 -9.65
C PRO A 125 19.16 6.79 -10.37
N THR A 126 19.65 5.57 -10.53
CA THR A 126 18.88 4.47 -11.13
C THR A 126 17.67 4.10 -10.28
N GLN A 127 17.84 3.98 -8.96
CA GLN A 127 16.75 3.64 -8.04
C GLN A 127 15.69 4.76 -7.95
N MET A 128 16.08 6.02 -8.11
CA MET A 128 15.16 7.16 -8.16
C MET A 128 14.17 7.07 -9.33
N ARG A 129 14.49 6.37 -10.41
CA ARG A 129 13.62 6.17 -11.57
C ARG A 129 12.30 5.47 -11.23
N ARG A 130 12.24 4.76 -10.09
CA ARG A 130 11.00 4.19 -9.56
C ARG A 130 9.89 5.24 -9.33
N HIS A 131 10.27 6.51 -9.16
CA HIS A 131 9.35 7.64 -8.99
C HIS A 131 8.91 8.30 -10.32
N GLU A 132 9.36 7.81 -11.49
CA GLU A 132 8.86 8.29 -12.80
C GLU A 132 7.38 7.95 -13.04
N VAL A 133 6.84 7.02 -12.25
CA VAL A 133 5.43 6.61 -12.27
C VAL A 133 4.76 6.79 -10.91
N ARG A 134 3.42 6.77 -10.87
CA ARG A 134 2.70 6.76 -9.59
C ARG A 134 2.99 5.47 -8.81
N PRO A 135 3.17 5.55 -7.50
CA PRO A 135 3.25 4.35 -6.66
C PRO A 135 1.95 3.57 -6.71
N GLY A 136 2.05 2.24 -6.53
CA GLY A 136 0.91 1.33 -6.60
C GLY A 136 0.50 0.75 -5.25
N ILE A 137 -0.76 0.29 -5.16
CA ILE A 137 -1.23 -0.58 -4.08
C ILE A 137 -0.52 -1.93 -4.20
N THR A 138 -0.45 -2.47 -5.41
CA THR A 138 0.36 -3.63 -5.77
C THR A 138 1.37 -3.29 -6.88
N GLY A 139 2.30 -4.18 -7.19
CA GLY A 139 3.31 -3.94 -8.23
C GLY A 139 4.22 -5.13 -8.47
N TRP A 140 5.13 -4.98 -9.43
CA TRP A 140 6.00 -6.07 -9.87
C TRP A 140 6.86 -6.66 -8.76
N ALA A 141 7.45 -5.82 -7.90
CA ALA A 141 8.23 -6.28 -6.75
C ALA A 141 7.36 -7.02 -5.71
N GLN A 142 6.12 -6.57 -5.48
CA GLN A 142 5.21 -7.19 -4.52
C GLN A 142 4.78 -8.59 -4.96
N VAL A 143 4.54 -8.81 -6.27
CA VAL A 143 4.11 -10.13 -6.75
C VAL A 143 5.26 -11.12 -6.97
N ASN A 144 6.52 -10.63 -7.05
CA ASN A 144 7.71 -11.44 -7.29
C ASN A 144 8.64 -11.58 -6.07
N GLY A 145 8.09 -11.66 -4.86
CA GLY A 145 8.87 -12.01 -3.66
C GLY A 145 8.59 -11.18 -2.40
N ARG A 146 7.78 -10.08 -2.51
CA ARG A 146 7.33 -9.30 -1.33
C ARG A 146 8.46 -9.05 -0.31
N ASN A 147 8.39 -9.76 0.84
CA ASN A 147 9.33 -9.62 1.95
C ASN A 147 10.52 -10.59 1.85
N ALA A 148 10.47 -11.59 0.97
CA ALA A 148 11.53 -12.58 0.79
C ALA A 148 12.74 -12.06 -0.02
N ILE A 149 12.64 -10.90 -0.66
CA ILE A 149 13.71 -10.31 -1.48
C ILE A 149 14.33 -9.08 -0.81
N THR A 150 15.61 -8.85 -1.07
CA THR A 150 16.36 -7.69 -0.56
C THR A 150 15.78 -6.37 -1.09
N HIS A 151 16.06 -5.26 -0.39
CA HIS A 151 15.67 -3.93 -0.85
C HIS A 151 16.26 -3.61 -2.23
N THR A 152 17.51 -3.97 -2.48
CA THR A 152 18.15 -3.78 -3.79
C THR A 152 17.36 -4.48 -4.89
N LYS A 153 16.96 -5.74 -4.66
CA LYS A 153 16.17 -6.50 -5.64
C LYS A 153 14.77 -5.89 -5.87
N LYS A 154 14.14 -5.36 -4.81
CA LYS A 154 12.87 -4.61 -4.94
C LYS A 154 13.02 -3.40 -5.86
N PHE A 155 14.12 -2.64 -5.71
CA PHE A 155 14.38 -1.47 -6.55
C PHE A 155 14.67 -1.84 -8.00
N GLU A 156 15.39 -2.94 -8.25
CA GLU A 156 15.60 -3.46 -9.61
C GLU A 156 14.24 -3.81 -10.27
N TYR A 157 13.36 -4.50 -9.55
CA TYR A 157 12.02 -4.83 -10.04
C TYR A 157 11.15 -3.60 -10.27
N ASP A 158 11.25 -2.59 -9.40
CA ASP A 158 10.51 -1.35 -9.55
C ASP A 158 10.96 -0.58 -10.80
N VAL A 159 12.27 -0.48 -11.04
CA VAL A 159 12.82 0.18 -12.25
C VAL A 159 12.48 -0.63 -13.50
N TRP A 160 12.60 -1.96 -13.44
CA TRP A 160 12.19 -2.83 -14.54
C TRP A 160 10.72 -2.61 -14.92
N TYR A 161 9.82 -2.49 -13.93
CA TYR A 161 8.42 -2.17 -14.18
C TYR A 161 8.25 -0.82 -14.90
N VAL A 162 8.99 0.21 -14.48
CA VAL A 162 8.95 1.53 -15.12
C VAL A 162 9.31 1.45 -16.60
N ASP A 163 10.33 0.66 -16.93
CA ASP A 163 10.82 0.47 -18.30
C ASP A 163 9.86 -0.36 -19.17
N HIS A 164 9.14 -1.32 -18.57
CA HIS A 164 8.25 -2.26 -19.28
C HIS A 164 6.76 -1.98 -19.08
N LEU A 165 6.41 -0.82 -18.52
CA LEU A 165 5.03 -0.47 -18.21
C LEU A 165 4.13 -0.57 -19.43
N SER A 166 3.19 -1.50 -19.38
CA SER A 166 2.21 -1.77 -20.43
C SER A 166 0.91 -2.29 -19.84
N PHE A 167 -0.18 -2.21 -20.59
CA PHE A 167 -1.49 -2.75 -20.18
C PHE A 167 -1.40 -4.26 -19.87
N ALA A 168 -0.75 -5.03 -20.73
CA ALA A 168 -0.59 -6.47 -20.54
C ALA A 168 0.18 -6.82 -19.26
N LEU A 169 1.24 -6.04 -18.94
CA LEU A 169 1.99 -6.21 -17.71
C LEU A 169 1.14 -5.88 -16.47
N ASP A 170 0.35 -4.81 -16.52
CA ASP A 170 -0.55 -4.44 -15.43
C ASP A 170 -1.60 -5.54 -15.17
N ILE A 171 -2.22 -6.10 -16.21
CA ILE A 171 -3.15 -7.22 -16.08
C ILE A 171 -2.45 -8.45 -15.48
N LYS A 172 -1.24 -8.77 -15.93
CA LYS A 172 -0.44 -9.88 -15.36
C LYS A 172 -0.19 -9.68 -13.86
N ILE A 173 0.21 -8.47 -13.45
CA ILE A 173 0.46 -8.15 -12.03
C ILE A 173 -0.83 -8.26 -11.23
N LEU A 174 -1.94 -7.77 -11.74
CA LEU A 174 -3.24 -7.87 -11.08
C LEU A 174 -3.63 -9.34 -10.84
N TRP A 175 -3.50 -10.18 -11.88
CA TRP A 175 -3.76 -11.61 -11.76
C TRP A 175 -2.86 -12.29 -10.72
N MET A 176 -1.56 -12.01 -10.75
CA MET A 176 -0.61 -12.54 -9.76
C MET A 176 -0.93 -12.05 -8.34
N THR A 177 -1.41 -10.81 -8.20
CA THR A 177 -1.82 -10.26 -6.90
C THR A 177 -3.00 -11.04 -6.33
N ILE A 178 -4.05 -11.25 -7.14
CA ILE A 178 -5.24 -12.02 -6.74
C ILE A 178 -4.82 -13.44 -6.35
N TYR A 179 -4.00 -14.09 -7.17
CA TYR A 179 -3.47 -15.44 -6.89
C TYR A 179 -2.72 -15.48 -5.55
N ASN A 180 -1.79 -14.55 -5.31
CA ASN A 180 -0.99 -14.50 -4.08
C ASN A 180 -1.84 -14.20 -2.83
N VAL A 181 -2.88 -13.38 -2.94
CA VAL A 181 -3.82 -13.09 -1.84
C VAL A 181 -4.63 -14.33 -1.49
N ILE A 182 -5.19 -15.02 -2.47
CA ILE A 182 -5.99 -16.24 -2.26
C ILE A 182 -5.15 -17.34 -1.61
N HIS A 183 -3.91 -17.53 -2.07
CA HIS A 183 -3.01 -18.58 -1.57
C HIS A 183 -2.19 -18.15 -0.35
N ARG A 184 -2.44 -16.94 0.20
CA ARG A 184 -1.73 -16.37 1.37
C ARG A 184 -0.20 -16.44 1.25
N LYS A 185 0.32 -16.34 0.04
CA LYS A 185 1.74 -16.47 -0.23
C LYS A 185 2.50 -15.25 0.33
N ASP A 186 3.53 -15.51 1.14
CA ASP A 186 4.46 -14.50 1.70
C ASP A 186 3.79 -13.37 2.53
N ILE A 187 2.68 -13.65 3.23
CA ILE A 187 2.08 -12.71 4.18
C ILE A 187 2.84 -12.82 5.51
N SER A 188 3.77 -11.90 5.78
CA SER A 188 4.37 -11.79 7.11
C SER A 188 3.36 -11.17 8.08
N THR A 189 3.10 -11.86 9.19
CA THR A 189 2.28 -11.35 10.30
C THR A 189 3.08 -10.47 11.27
N GLU A 190 4.39 -10.34 11.08
CA GLU A 190 5.27 -9.52 11.90
C GLU A 190 5.36 -8.09 11.34
N GLY A 191 5.30 -7.11 12.27
CA GLY A 191 5.24 -5.69 11.94
C GLY A 191 6.44 -5.20 11.13
N GLN A 192 6.16 -4.39 10.14
CA GLN A 192 7.14 -3.57 9.41
C GLN A 192 7.29 -2.23 10.11
#